data_556b177f4899926a08bd260626e965ea
#
_entry.id   556b177f4899926a08bd260626e965ea
#
_cell.length_a   1.000
_cell.length_b   1.000
_cell.length_c   1.000
_cell.angle_alpha   90.00
_cell.angle_beta   90.00
_cell.angle_gamma   90.00
#
_symmetry.space_group_name_H-M   'P 1'
#
loop_
_entity.id
_entity.type
_entity.pdbx_description
1 polymer ?
#
loop_
_entity_poly.entity_id
_entity_poly.type
_entity_poly.pdbx_seq_one_letter_code
_entity_poly.pdbx_strand_id
1 'polypeptide(L)'
;PATAVMCGYEVTEIAVGPDGDVDLDELKSKVGPQTAGLMMTNPSTCGVFERQISEIASTVHEAGGLLYYDGANLNAILGKIKPGTMGFDVLHMNLHKTFATPHGGGGPGAGPVGVSERLLPFLPIPIVDKKKKEGDVNEFSWRSGSETEQTIGKLSAFSGNSGILLRALSYALLLGDEGMARVGEYATLNANYLAA
;
A
#
# COMPACT_ATOMS: atom_id res chain seq x y z
N PRO A 1 8.07 -10.62 -2.04
CA PRO A 1 8.24 -11.92 -2.73
C PRO A 1 7.80 -13.10 -1.88
N ALA A 2 8.20 -13.19 -0.58
CA ALA A 2 7.89 -14.35 0.26
C ALA A 2 6.40 -14.68 0.33
N THR A 3 5.53 -13.69 0.48
CA THR A 3 4.08 -13.88 0.53
C THR A 3 3.52 -14.43 -0.79
N ALA A 4 4.05 -14.00 -1.92
CA ALA A 4 3.64 -14.54 -3.22
C ALA A 4 3.98 -16.05 -3.32
N VAL A 5 5.17 -16.44 -2.91
CA VAL A 5 5.57 -17.85 -2.84
C VAL A 5 4.68 -18.65 -1.89
N MET A 6 4.34 -18.09 -0.70
CA MET A 6 3.41 -18.74 0.24
C MET A 6 2.00 -18.92 -0.33
N CYS A 7 1.60 -18.05 -1.25
CA CYS A 7 0.33 -18.16 -1.99
C CYS A 7 0.43 -19.07 -3.24
N GLY A 8 1.57 -19.73 -3.46
CA GLY A 8 1.77 -20.67 -4.56
C GLY A 8 2.17 -20.02 -5.89
N TYR A 9 2.56 -18.74 -5.88
CA TYR A 9 3.04 -18.06 -7.08
C TYR A 9 4.56 -18.23 -7.24
N GLU A 10 5.00 -18.30 -8.48
CA GLU A 10 6.40 -18.16 -8.85
C GLU A 10 6.76 -16.66 -8.90
N VAL A 11 7.96 -16.32 -8.39
CA VAL A 11 8.45 -14.95 -8.37
C VAL A 11 9.57 -14.80 -9.38
N THR A 12 9.39 -13.86 -10.30
CA THR A 12 10.39 -13.47 -11.30
C THR A 12 10.84 -12.05 -11.00
N GLU A 13 12.15 -11.84 -10.87
CA GLU A 13 12.73 -10.52 -10.68
C GLU A 13 12.89 -9.81 -12.04
N ILE A 14 12.67 -8.50 -12.04
CA ILE A 14 12.92 -7.60 -13.16
C ILE A 14 14.12 -6.73 -12.81
N ALA A 15 15.06 -6.60 -13.73
CA ALA A 15 16.25 -5.79 -13.53
C ALA A 15 15.90 -4.29 -13.42
N VAL A 16 16.81 -3.56 -12.80
CA VAL A 16 16.77 -2.10 -12.68
C VAL A 16 17.96 -1.55 -13.47
N GLY A 17 17.71 -0.55 -14.29
CA GLY A 17 18.73 0.14 -15.06
C GLY A 17 19.71 0.96 -14.19
N PRO A 18 20.79 1.46 -14.79
CA PRO A 18 21.80 2.23 -14.06
C PRO A 18 21.29 3.56 -13.51
N ASP A 19 20.19 4.07 -14.03
CA ASP A 19 19.49 5.28 -13.56
C ASP A 19 18.45 5.00 -12.46
N GLY A 20 18.23 3.73 -12.13
CA GLY A 20 17.34 3.30 -11.06
C GLY A 20 15.89 3.04 -11.50
N ASP A 21 15.54 3.22 -12.76
CA ASP A 21 14.24 2.84 -13.32
C ASP A 21 14.19 1.34 -13.63
N VAL A 22 13.00 0.78 -13.65
CA VAL A 22 12.74 -0.60 -14.05
C VAL A 22 13.12 -0.81 -15.52
N ASP A 23 13.78 -1.92 -15.84
CA ASP A 23 14.02 -2.33 -17.24
C ASP A 23 12.67 -2.71 -17.88
N LEU A 24 12.13 -1.77 -18.65
CA LEU A 24 10.81 -1.89 -19.26
C LEU A 24 10.78 -2.94 -20.39
N ASP A 25 11.87 -3.14 -21.10
CA ASP A 25 11.93 -4.15 -22.15
C ASP A 25 11.96 -5.54 -21.55
N GLU A 26 12.72 -5.73 -20.48
CA GLU A 26 12.71 -6.98 -19.72
C GLU A 26 11.31 -7.24 -19.11
N LEU A 27 10.69 -6.21 -18.50
CA LEU A 27 9.31 -6.33 -17.96
C LEU A 27 8.35 -6.82 -19.05
N LYS A 28 8.31 -6.14 -20.20
CA LYS A 28 7.44 -6.50 -21.32
C LYS A 28 7.69 -7.92 -21.83
N SER A 29 8.93 -8.38 -21.80
CA SER A 29 9.27 -9.74 -22.22
C SER A 29 8.77 -10.83 -21.29
N LYS A 30 8.59 -10.50 -19.99
CA LYS A 30 8.20 -11.45 -18.93
C LYS A 30 6.73 -11.39 -18.56
N VAL A 31 6.06 -10.27 -18.82
CA VAL A 31 4.64 -10.10 -18.53
C VAL A 31 3.78 -10.77 -19.60
N GLY A 32 2.79 -11.54 -19.16
CA GLY A 32 1.88 -12.25 -20.06
C GLY A 32 0.63 -12.79 -19.35
N PRO A 33 -0.18 -13.62 -20.02
CA PRO A 33 -1.48 -14.08 -19.50
C PRO A 33 -1.42 -14.86 -18.18
N GLN A 34 -0.23 -15.32 -17.77
CA GLN A 34 -0.01 -16.01 -16.50
C GLN A 34 0.52 -15.07 -15.40
N THR A 35 0.68 -13.79 -15.69
CA THR A 35 1.15 -12.79 -14.72
C THR A 35 0.02 -12.44 -13.76
N ALA A 36 0.15 -12.86 -12.51
CA ALA A 36 -0.81 -12.48 -11.46
C ALA A 36 -0.69 -11.00 -11.07
N GLY A 37 0.51 -10.46 -11.09
CA GLY A 37 0.75 -9.05 -10.80
C GLY A 37 2.22 -8.69 -10.66
N LEU A 38 2.46 -7.40 -10.45
CA LEU A 38 3.77 -6.84 -10.15
C LEU A 38 3.73 -6.17 -8.77
N MET A 39 4.75 -6.46 -7.95
CA MET A 39 4.96 -5.79 -6.66
C MET A 39 6.17 -4.87 -6.78
N MET A 40 5.96 -3.60 -6.42
CA MET A 40 7.06 -2.63 -6.38
C MET A 40 6.82 -1.54 -5.34
N THR A 41 7.89 -0.82 -4.99
CA THR A 41 7.80 0.42 -4.22
C THR A 41 8.16 1.60 -5.12
N ASN A 42 7.46 2.73 -4.96
CA ASN A 42 7.73 3.94 -5.74
C ASN A 42 7.55 5.19 -4.84
N PRO A 43 8.59 5.98 -4.56
CA PRO A 43 10.00 5.81 -4.98
C PRO A 43 10.61 4.50 -4.48
N SER A 44 11.67 4.04 -5.16
CA SER A 44 12.46 2.89 -4.72
C SER A 44 13.12 3.15 -3.36
N THR A 45 13.66 2.10 -2.73
CA THR A 45 14.42 2.24 -1.46
C THR A 45 15.68 3.10 -1.61
N CYS A 46 16.17 3.30 -2.84
CA CYS A 46 17.26 4.21 -3.16
C CYS A 46 16.80 5.67 -3.39
N GLY A 47 15.51 5.95 -3.26
CA GLY A 47 14.93 7.29 -3.42
C GLY A 47 14.65 7.70 -4.87
N VAL A 48 14.77 6.78 -5.83
CA VAL A 48 14.48 7.05 -7.24
C VAL A 48 13.00 6.84 -7.52
N PHE A 49 12.34 7.87 -8.06
CA PHE A 49 10.94 7.77 -8.49
C PHE A 49 10.89 7.13 -9.88
N GLU A 50 10.11 6.07 -10.02
CA GLU A 50 9.91 5.37 -11.30
C GLU A 50 9.15 6.27 -12.28
N ARG A 51 9.84 6.73 -13.30
CA ARG A 51 9.30 7.69 -14.28
C ARG A 51 8.34 7.04 -15.28
N GLN A 52 8.49 5.74 -15.50
CA GLN A 52 7.71 4.96 -16.45
C GLN A 52 6.52 4.23 -15.79
N ILE A 53 6.14 4.62 -14.58
CA ILE A 53 5.10 3.92 -13.79
C ILE A 53 3.79 3.75 -14.55
N SER A 54 3.40 4.72 -15.36
CA SER A 54 2.15 4.63 -16.14
C SER A 54 2.23 3.54 -17.21
N GLU A 55 3.38 3.38 -17.86
CA GLU A 55 3.60 2.35 -18.87
C GLU A 55 3.72 0.96 -18.24
N ILE A 56 4.41 0.87 -17.11
CA ILE A 56 4.47 -0.36 -16.29
C ILE A 56 3.05 -0.80 -15.90
N ALA A 57 2.23 0.14 -15.39
CA ALA A 57 0.87 -0.15 -14.99
C ALA A 57 0.02 -0.66 -16.17
N SER A 58 0.08 0.01 -17.32
CA SER A 58 -0.63 -0.41 -18.52
C SER A 58 -0.20 -1.80 -18.97
N THR A 59 1.09 -2.07 -19.03
CA THR A 59 1.65 -3.38 -19.43
C THR A 59 1.12 -4.51 -18.56
N VAL A 60 1.12 -4.33 -17.24
CA VAL A 60 0.64 -5.35 -16.30
C VAL A 60 -0.88 -5.51 -16.37
N HIS A 61 -1.63 -4.42 -16.47
CA HIS A 61 -3.09 -4.46 -16.54
C HIS A 61 -3.60 -5.07 -17.85
N GLU A 62 -2.96 -4.78 -18.99
CA GLU A 62 -3.29 -5.38 -20.29
C GLU A 62 -3.10 -6.90 -20.29
N ALA A 63 -2.16 -7.41 -19.53
CA ALA A 63 -1.96 -8.84 -19.31
C ALA A 63 -2.98 -9.45 -18.31
N GLY A 64 -3.83 -8.64 -17.68
CA GLY A 64 -4.80 -9.05 -16.67
C GLY A 64 -4.27 -9.08 -15.24
N GLY A 65 -3.00 -8.71 -15.03
CA GLY A 65 -2.36 -8.66 -13.72
C GLY A 65 -2.79 -7.47 -12.87
N LEU A 66 -2.30 -7.45 -11.62
CA LEU A 66 -2.54 -6.40 -10.64
C LEU A 66 -1.23 -5.72 -10.25
N LEU A 67 -1.29 -4.42 -9.89
CA LEU A 67 -0.17 -3.72 -9.31
C LEU A 67 -0.30 -3.64 -7.79
N TYR A 68 0.73 -4.12 -7.10
CA TYR A 68 0.85 -4.02 -5.65
C TYR A 68 1.90 -2.98 -5.27
N TYR A 69 1.48 -1.95 -4.56
CA TYR A 69 2.36 -0.93 -4.01
C TYR A 69 2.85 -1.34 -2.63
N ASP A 70 4.15 -1.58 -2.52
CA ASP A 70 4.78 -1.67 -1.20
C ASP A 70 4.93 -0.26 -0.62
N GLY A 71 3.92 0.13 0.14
CA GLY A 71 3.83 1.41 0.83
C GLY A 71 4.33 1.34 2.27
N ALA A 72 5.19 0.39 2.59
CA ALA A 72 5.74 0.24 3.93
C ALA A 72 6.27 1.57 4.49
N ASN A 73 6.88 2.39 3.65
CA ASN A 73 7.25 3.76 3.97
C ASN A 73 6.62 4.74 2.96
N LEU A 74 5.68 5.56 3.42
CA LEU A 74 5.00 6.58 2.62
C LEU A 74 5.60 7.98 2.74
N ASN A 75 6.66 8.20 3.51
CA ASN A 75 7.18 9.54 3.81
C ASN A 75 7.45 10.35 2.54
N ALA A 76 8.00 9.72 1.50
CA ALA A 76 8.35 10.41 0.25
C ALA A 76 7.14 10.92 -0.54
N ILE A 77 5.98 10.25 -0.43
CA ILE A 77 4.80 10.56 -1.26
C ILE A 77 3.61 11.09 -0.48
N LEU A 78 3.65 11.07 0.85
CA LEU A 78 2.53 11.48 1.71
C LEU A 78 2.11 12.93 1.40
N GLY A 79 0.85 13.10 1.02
CA GLY A 79 0.32 14.40 0.60
C GLY A 79 0.81 14.91 -0.77
N LYS A 80 1.65 14.16 -1.49
CA LYS A 80 2.21 14.55 -2.80
C LYS A 80 1.59 13.75 -3.95
N ILE A 81 1.52 12.44 -3.81
CA ILE A 81 1.00 11.53 -4.85
C ILE A 81 0.07 10.50 -4.22
N LYS A 82 -0.94 10.10 -4.97
CA LYS A 82 -1.85 9.01 -4.61
C LYS A 82 -1.45 7.76 -5.38
N PRO A 83 -1.12 6.62 -4.73
CA PRO A 83 -0.75 5.39 -5.43
C PRO A 83 -1.78 4.92 -6.46
N GLY A 84 -3.08 5.07 -6.18
CA GLY A 84 -4.13 4.73 -7.13
C GLY A 84 -4.05 5.51 -8.46
N THR A 85 -3.57 6.76 -8.46
CA THR A 85 -3.39 7.54 -9.70
C THR A 85 -2.18 7.08 -10.52
N MET A 86 -1.29 6.29 -9.94
CA MET A 86 -0.17 5.63 -10.62
C MET A 86 -0.56 4.24 -11.17
N GLY A 87 -1.81 3.80 -10.96
CA GLY A 87 -2.30 2.50 -11.42
C GLY A 87 -2.19 1.37 -10.41
N PHE A 88 -1.83 1.63 -9.17
CA PHE A 88 -1.76 0.57 -8.15
C PHE A 88 -3.15 0.11 -7.71
N ASP A 89 -3.34 -1.21 -7.67
CA ASP A 89 -4.58 -1.87 -7.25
C ASP A 89 -4.60 -2.19 -5.76
N VAL A 90 -3.44 -2.44 -5.17
CA VAL A 90 -3.26 -2.74 -3.75
C VAL A 90 -2.16 -1.88 -3.18
N LEU A 91 -2.39 -1.38 -1.98
CA LEU A 91 -1.43 -0.65 -1.18
C LEU A 91 -1.43 -1.19 0.24
N HIS A 92 -0.28 -1.52 0.80
CA HIS A 92 -0.14 -1.62 2.25
C HIS A 92 0.72 -0.48 2.79
N MET A 93 0.54 -0.14 4.05
CA MET A 93 1.37 0.84 4.74
C MET A 93 1.71 0.37 6.15
N ASN A 94 2.92 0.69 6.62
CA ASN A 94 3.31 0.38 7.99
C ASN A 94 3.08 1.59 8.91
N LEU A 95 2.27 1.43 9.94
CA LEU A 95 2.00 2.50 10.89
C LEU A 95 3.23 2.85 11.72
N HIS A 96 4.12 1.89 11.97
CA HIS A 96 5.37 2.08 12.71
C HIS A 96 6.49 2.79 11.92
N LYS A 97 6.21 3.25 10.72
CA LYS A 97 7.10 4.10 9.90
C LYS A 97 6.51 5.49 9.77
N THR A 98 5.69 5.74 8.78
CA THR A 98 5.14 7.07 8.46
C THR A 98 4.21 7.63 9.54
N PHE A 99 3.55 6.79 10.34
CA PHE A 99 2.57 7.20 11.35
C PHE A 99 3.11 7.16 12.80
N ALA A 100 4.42 7.04 12.96
CA ALA A 100 5.14 7.17 14.23
C ALA A 100 4.65 6.26 15.36
N THR A 101 4.13 5.08 15.06
CA THR A 101 3.75 4.11 16.08
C THR A 101 4.93 3.19 16.44
N PRO A 102 4.96 2.55 17.63
CA PRO A 102 6.00 1.61 17.95
C PRO A 102 5.96 0.36 17.07
N HIS A 103 7.14 -0.19 16.75
CA HIS A 103 7.32 -1.48 16.09
C HIS A 103 7.39 -2.65 17.10
N GLY A 104 7.87 -2.37 18.31
CA GLY A 104 7.97 -3.33 19.40
C GLY A 104 8.90 -4.53 19.13
N GLY A 105 9.94 -4.34 18.31
CA GLY A 105 10.85 -5.43 17.97
C GLY A 105 10.23 -6.55 17.12
N GLY A 106 9.22 -6.20 16.30
CA GLY A 106 8.42 -7.16 15.54
C GLY A 106 7.07 -7.50 16.20
N GLY A 107 6.79 -6.86 17.36
CA GLY A 107 5.52 -6.95 18.10
C GLY A 107 4.49 -5.96 17.58
N PRO A 108 3.76 -5.21 18.40
CA PRO A 108 2.41 -4.70 18.18
C PRO A 108 2.22 -3.88 16.88
N GLY A 109 2.57 -4.46 15.76
CA GLY A 109 2.42 -3.84 14.45
C GLY A 109 0.98 -3.82 13.96
N ALA A 110 0.69 -2.86 13.08
CA ALA A 110 -0.52 -2.83 12.26
C ALA A 110 -0.20 -2.19 10.91
N GLY A 111 -0.91 -2.62 9.87
CA GLY A 111 -0.71 -2.14 8.52
C GLY A 111 -2.04 -2.10 7.78
N PRO A 112 -2.66 -0.92 7.63
CA PRO A 112 -3.81 -0.78 6.76
C PRO A 112 -3.49 -1.20 5.33
N VAL A 113 -4.50 -1.78 4.67
CA VAL A 113 -4.44 -2.14 3.26
C VAL A 113 -5.54 -1.38 2.53
N GLY A 114 -5.16 -0.65 1.49
CA GLY A 114 -6.08 -0.03 0.54
C GLY A 114 -6.15 -0.86 -0.74
N VAL A 115 -7.34 -0.91 -1.37
CA VAL A 115 -7.54 -1.64 -2.61
C VAL A 115 -8.32 -0.80 -3.62
N SER A 116 -8.11 -1.08 -4.92
CA SER A 116 -8.94 -0.56 -6.00
C SER A 116 -10.33 -1.21 -5.98
N GLU A 117 -11.29 -0.63 -6.72
CA GLU A 117 -12.65 -1.16 -6.83
C GLU A 117 -12.68 -2.61 -7.33
N ARG A 118 -11.74 -3.01 -8.17
CA ARG A 118 -11.60 -4.38 -8.68
C ARG A 118 -11.48 -5.42 -7.57
N LEU A 119 -10.93 -5.05 -6.42
CA LEU A 119 -10.63 -5.96 -5.32
C LEU A 119 -11.60 -5.85 -4.14
N LEU A 120 -12.55 -4.91 -4.17
CA LEU A 120 -13.56 -4.77 -3.11
C LEU A 120 -14.32 -6.06 -2.79
N PRO A 121 -14.73 -6.89 -3.80
CA PRO A 121 -15.44 -8.14 -3.53
C PRO A 121 -14.61 -9.18 -2.78
N PHE A 122 -13.29 -9.09 -2.86
CA PHE A 122 -12.34 -10.06 -2.29
C PHE A 122 -11.83 -9.69 -0.91
N LEU A 123 -12.22 -8.54 -0.37
CA LEU A 123 -11.76 -8.10 0.96
C LEU A 123 -12.03 -9.15 2.03
N PRO A 124 -11.11 -9.30 3.00
CA PRO A 124 -11.32 -10.21 4.12
C PRO A 124 -12.51 -9.80 4.98
N ILE A 125 -13.10 -10.76 5.67
CA ILE A 125 -14.22 -10.58 6.57
C ILE A 125 -13.91 -11.21 7.94
N PRO A 126 -14.51 -10.70 9.06
CA PRO A 126 -15.34 -9.48 9.12
C PRO A 126 -14.52 -8.21 8.99
N ILE A 127 -15.11 -7.18 8.40
CA ILE A 127 -14.54 -5.82 8.36
C ILE A 127 -15.58 -4.81 8.84
N VAL A 128 -15.11 -3.64 9.29
CA VAL A 128 -16.00 -2.52 9.63
C VAL A 128 -16.40 -1.80 8.35
N ASP A 129 -17.69 -1.71 8.12
CA ASP A 129 -18.27 -0.93 7.04
C ASP A 129 -18.76 0.43 7.55
N LYS A 130 -18.66 1.45 6.70
CA LYS A 130 -19.08 2.81 7.01
C LYS A 130 -20.19 3.23 6.07
N LYS A 131 -21.36 3.53 6.60
CA LYS A 131 -22.50 4.05 5.83
C LYS A 131 -22.78 5.49 6.25
N LYS A 132 -23.09 6.35 5.29
CA LYS A 132 -23.63 7.68 5.58
C LYS A 132 -25.12 7.59 5.80
N LYS A 133 -25.62 8.15 6.91
CA LYS A 133 -27.05 8.38 7.17
C LYS A 133 -27.44 9.82 6.82
N GLU A 134 -28.74 10.08 6.79
CA GLU A 134 -29.29 11.44 6.70
C GLU A 134 -28.69 12.34 7.79
N GLY A 135 -28.33 13.59 7.46
CA GLY A 135 -27.69 14.50 8.39
C GLY A 135 -26.16 14.36 8.50
N ASP A 136 -25.51 13.71 7.51
CA ASP A 136 -24.03 13.51 7.43
C ASP A 136 -23.43 12.71 8.62
N VAL A 137 -24.27 11.96 9.33
CA VAL A 137 -23.84 11.08 10.42
C VAL A 137 -23.28 9.78 9.85
N ASN A 138 -22.07 9.42 10.29
CA ASN A 138 -21.47 8.14 9.94
C ASN A 138 -22.01 7.02 10.84
N GLU A 139 -22.52 5.96 10.24
CA GLU A 139 -22.84 4.72 10.94
C GLU A 139 -21.79 3.67 10.61
N PHE A 140 -21.31 2.99 11.63
CA PHE A 140 -20.35 1.90 11.49
C PHE A 140 -21.01 0.57 11.87
N SER A 141 -20.85 -0.43 11.04
CA SER A 141 -21.37 -1.78 11.27
C SER A 141 -20.36 -2.83 10.85
N TRP A 142 -20.47 -4.02 11.43
CA TRP A 142 -19.69 -5.16 10.96
C TRP A 142 -20.32 -5.74 9.70
N ARG A 143 -19.52 -5.87 8.66
CA ARG A 143 -19.87 -6.69 7.49
C ARG A 143 -19.32 -8.10 7.71
N SER A 144 -20.20 -9.07 7.83
CA SER A 144 -19.89 -10.50 8.01
C SER A 144 -20.28 -11.31 6.78
N GLY A 145 -19.63 -12.42 6.58
CA GLY A 145 -19.44 -13.21 5.36
C GLY A 145 -20.63 -13.77 4.58
N SER A 146 -21.86 -13.43 4.92
CA SER A 146 -23.00 -13.86 4.08
C SER A 146 -23.28 -12.92 2.90
N GLU A 147 -22.59 -11.77 2.82
CA GLU A 147 -22.93 -10.70 1.88
C GLU A 147 -21.99 -10.61 0.67
N THR A 148 -20.86 -11.33 0.67
CA THR A 148 -19.90 -11.33 -0.45
C THR A 148 -19.39 -12.74 -0.72
N GLU A 149 -19.85 -13.33 -1.81
CA GLU A 149 -19.48 -14.70 -2.23
C GLU A 149 -17.99 -14.85 -2.63
N GLN A 150 -17.25 -13.73 -2.85
CA GLN A 150 -15.89 -13.74 -3.37
C GLN A 150 -14.81 -13.35 -2.34
N THR A 151 -15.18 -13.13 -1.09
CA THR A 151 -14.22 -12.78 -0.04
C THR A 151 -13.14 -13.85 0.12
N ILE A 152 -11.89 -13.39 0.37
CA ILE A 152 -10.79 -14.30 0.74
C ILE A 152 -10.94 -14.88 2.17
N GLY A 153 -12.01 -14.54 2.87
CA GLY A 153 -12.30 -15.04 4.20
C GLY A 153 -11.54 -14.33 5.32
N LYS A 154 -11.44 -14.99 6.47
CA LYS A 154 -10.82 -14.42 7.68
C LYS A 154 -9.31 -14.63 7.63
N LEU A 155 -8.54 -13.55 7.66
CA LEU A 155 -7.07 -13.60 7.63
C LEU A 155 -6.44 -13.76 9.02
N SER A 156 -7.07 -13.23 10.07
CA SER A 156 -6.53 -13.29 11.43
C SER A 156 -7.65 -13.38 12.48
N ALA A 157 -7.27 -13.66 13.72
CA ALA A 157 -8.23 -13.74 14.83
C ALA A 157 -8.80 -12.38 15.24
N PHE A 158 -8.18 -11.27 14.83
CA PHE A 158 -8.55 -9.90 15.19
C PHE A 158 -8.26 -8.95 14.01
N SER A 159 -8.87 -7.77 14.03
CA SER A 159 -8.81 -6.80 12.92
C SER A 159 -7.72 -5.73 13.11
N GLY A 160 -6.56 -6.11 13.61
CA GLY A 160 -5.42 -5.25 13.85
C GLY A 160 -5.24 -4.88 15.34
N ASN A 161 -4.12 -4.23 15.66
CA ASN A 161 -3.81 -3.81 17.02
C ASN A 161 -4.50 -2.46 17.32
N SER A 162 -5.55 -2.49 18.14
CA SER A 162 -6.36 -1.29 18.45
C SER A 162 -5.55 -0.15 19.06
N GLY A 163 -4.56 -0.46 19.92
CA GLY A 163 -3.69 0.55 20.51
C GLY A 163 -2.80 1.26 19.49
N ILE A 164 -2.30 0.51 18.50
CA ILE A 164 -1.51 1.06 17.40
C ILE A 164 -2.38 1.89 16.45
N LEU A 165 -3.57 1.41 16.12
CA LEU A 165 -4.53 2.15 15.29
C LEU A 165 -4.92 3.48 15.94
N LEU A 166 -5.20 3.48 17.25
CA LEU A 166 -5.52 4.70 18.00
C LEU A 166 -4.35 5.69 18.03
N ARG A 167 -3.12 5.20 18.21
CA ARG A 167 -1.92 6.07 18.17
C ARG A 167 -1.74 6.71 16.79
N ALA A 168 -1.86 5.93 15.72
CA ALA A 168 -1.77 6.46 14.36
C ALA A 168 -2.88 7.50 14.07
N LEU A 169 -4.10 7.24 14.52
CA LEU A 169 -5.21 8.21 14.40
C LEU A 169 -4.91 9.49 15.16
N SER A 170 -4.47 9.38 16.42
CA SER A 170 -4.12 10.55 17.25
C SER A 170 -3.00 11.37 16.60
N TYR A 171 -1.98 10.71 16.05
CA TYR A 171 -0.90 11.37 15.32
C TYR A 171 -1.42 12.13 14.10
N ALA A 172 -2.26 11.48 13.27
CA ALA A 172 -2.84 12.12 12.09
C ALA A 172 -3.74 13.32 12.46
N LEU A 173 -4.57 13.20 13.52
CA LEU A 173 -5.41 14.29 14.00
C LEU A 173 -4.60 15.45 14.56
N LEU A 174 -3.49 15.17 15.27
CA LEU A 174 -2.61 16.19 15.83
C LEU A 174 -1.92 17.01 14.74
N LEU A 175 -1.47 16.37 13.67
CA LEU A 175 -0.76 17.03 12.57
C LEU A 175 -1.71 17.71 11.58
N GLY A 176 -2.91 17.17 11.40
CA GLY A 176 -3.84 17.60 10.36
C GLY A 176 -3.28 17.41 8.95
N ASP A 177 -4.04 17.85 7.95
CA ASP A 177 -3.68 17.66 6.54
C ASP A 177 -2.35 18.34 6.19
N GLU A 178 -2.12 19.56 6.68
CA GLU A 178 -0.91 20.33 6.41
C GLU A 178 0.33 19.69 7.08
N GLY A 179 0.22 19.30 8.34
CA GLY A 179 1.31 18.66 9.06
C GLY A 179 1.67 17.29 8.48
N MET A 180 0.69 16.50 8.10
CA MET A 180 0.90 15.20 7.44
C MET A 180 1.65 15.37 6.11
N ALA A 181 1.31 16.36 5.30
CA ALA A 181 2.03 16.64 4.04
C ALA A 181 3.50 17.05 4.27
N ARG A 182 3.80 17.70 5.39
CA ARG A 182 5.15 18.13 5.76
C ARG A 182 6.04 17.03 6.34
N VAL A 183 5.49 15.90 6.76
CA VAL A 183 6.28 14.80 7.34
C VAL A 183 7.45 14.40 6.43
N GLY A 184 7.18 14.21 5.14
CA GLY A 184 8.20 13.85 4.16
C GLY A 184 9.23 14.96 3.93
N GLU A 185 8.80 16.22 3.93
CA GLU A 185 9.67 17.38 3.75
C GLU A 185 10.69 17.50 4.89
N TYR A 186 10.23 17.40 6.14
CA TYR A 186 11.11 17.43 7.29
C TYR A 186 12.01 16.19 7.37
N ALA A 187 11.52 15.02 7.01
CA ALA A 187 12.33 13.80 6.96
C ALA A 187 13.49 13.95 5.96
N THR A 188 13.20 14.48 4.79
CA THR A 188 14.20 14.74 3.73
C THR A 188 15.21 15.80 4.18
N LEU A 189 14.72 16.92 4.75
CA LEU A 189 15.59 17.99 5.26
C LEU A 189 16.54 17.45 6.33
N ASN A 190 16.02 16.72 7.32
CA ASN A 190 16.81 16.16 8.40
C ASN A 190 17.86 15.15 7.91
N ALA A 191 17.49 14.29 6.95
CA ALA A 191 18.43 13.33 6.38
C ALA A 191 19.58 14.02 5.64
N ASN A 192 19.30 15.06 4.84
CA ASN A 192 20.33 15.82 4.15
C ASN A 192 21.20 16.63 5.13
N TYR A 193 20.61 17.21 6.17
CA TYR A 193 21.37 17.92 7.21
C TYR A 193 22.34 16.99 7.96
N LEU A 194 21.94 15.75 8.24
CA LEU A 194 22.81 14.77 8.89
C LEU A 194 23.90 14.23 7.96
N ALA A 195 23.69 14.25 6.66
CA ALA A 195 24.66 13.79 5.66
C ALA A 195 25.73 14.84 5.32
N ALA A 196 25.48 16.14 5.59
CA ALA A 196 26.38 17.25 5.35
C ALA A 196 27.43 17.42 6.47
#